data_7d00c8a66fd39a3babeb19c7f36af763
#
_entry.id   7d00c8a66fd39a3babeb19c7f36af763
#
_cell.length_a   1.000
_cell.length_b   1.000
_cell.length_c   1.000
_cell.angle_alpha   90.00
_cell.angle_beta   90.00
_cell.angle_gamma   90.00
#
_symmetry.space_group_name_H-M   'P 1'
#
loop_
_entity.id
_entity.type
_entity.pdbx_description
1 polymer ?
#
loop_
_entity_poly.entity_id
_entity_poly.type
_entity_poly.pdbx_seq_one_letter_code
_entity_poly.pdbx_strand_id
1 'polypeptide(L)'
;MKKGQKLKKFWFLILASSLIVILGVTFLILEHFLRTREVKTQELNIDISKIPKLVMAFYHDWYGTPSGPTGQWVHWNHPIWNTTAGGTVIRVHDPNVLVKSNRRDIGAVDYPLFGPYDCRDENLIKWQIKLAREAGIDAFVIDWWGDTSGQELTDKNMKVMIDVNEKYNLGMKFLILFDGLWGSSSPPPIDVTISRLEYAIGNYGNRPSYFKIQDIPVVFVYSAVMYSPKEWTLIIKRVRSDGFNALFFGDAISTDYVNIFDGFQLYSPVAWLAEGQNISRIYEKYSILSKKFRKVLALPVLPGYNDTAVRWPGMVVPRRDGETYNETWKAVISSGAQWALVCSWNEWHEGTEIEPSREYGYRYTNLTLFWTTKFKSVGATSQRLSKVWLEKQPSIEEVYTTLGEENKGLGLLQVEWEDGKTEPVKVAGMWARKPVKTKFGGMYMYFDIDDNFLFACPNGTEVNVTITFYDNAIGPLFRLDYDSNDLSATLMGTYKATEYVVGRKTNTWRNYTFCLSNVYFADRENGNTDFRIAFLTENVYISKVVVTKFSRKG
;
A
#
# COMPACT_ATOMS: atom_id res chain seq x y z
N MET A 1 35.66 -29.59 -65.25
CA MET A 1 34.60 -29.47 -64.17
C MET A 1 35.14 -29.38 -62.74
N LYS A 2 36.24 -30.03 -62.32
CA LYS A 2 36.72 -30.05 -60.92
C LYS A 2 37.32 -28.71 -60.39
N LYS A 3 37.85 -27.81 -61.23
CA LYS A 3 38.42 -26.52 -60.78
C LYS A 3 37.40 -25.48 -60.36
N GLY A 4 36.22 -25.43 -61.01
CA GLY A 4 35.15 -24.46 -60.68
C GLY A 4 34.43 -24.78 -59.35
N GLN A 5 34.33 -26.03 -58.94
CA GLN A 5 33.74 -26.43 -57.67
C GLN A 5 34.60 -26.09 -56.43
N LYS A 6 35.95 -26.19 -56.60
CA LYS A 6 36.88 -25.76 -55.54
C LYS A 6 36.84 -24.26 -55.29
N LEU A 7 36.71 -23.47 -56.35
CA LEU A 7 36.64 -21.99 -56.26
C LEU A 7 35.34 -21.53 -55.60
N LYS A 8 34.20 -22.16 -55.91
CA LYS A 8 32.89 -21.87 -55.26
C LYS A 8 32.88 -22.24 -53.77
N LYS A 9 33.48 -23.37 -53.37
CA LYS A 9 33.64 -23.72 -51.97
C LYS A 9 34.55 -22.77 -51.19
N PHE A 10 35.61 -22.29 -51.82
CA PHE A 10 36.54 -21.33 -51.22
C PHE A 10 35.86 -19.97 -50.98
N TRP A 11 35.12 -19.46 -51.97
CA TRP A 11 34.33 -18.21 -51.79
C TRP A 11 33.20 -18.35 -50.82
N PHE A 12 32.55 -19.51 -50.73
CA PHE A 12 31.52 -19.79 -49.70
C PHE A 12 32.11 -19.79 -48.29
N LEU A 13 33.30 -20.34 -48.10
CA LEU A 13 33.99 -20.33 -46.80
C LEU A 13 34.42 -18.91 -46.39
N ILE A 14 34.90 -18.08 -47.33
CA ILE A 14 35.24 -16.69 -47.06
C ILE A 14 33.98 -15.88 -46.69
N LEU A 15 32.88 -16.04 -47.40
CA LEU A 15 31.63 -15.36 -47.09
C LEU A 15 31.04 -15.80 -45.73
N ALA A 16 31.11 -17.09 -45.42
CA ALA A 16 30.65 -17.60 -44.13
C ALA A 16 31.53 -17.10 -42.97
N SER A 17 32.86 -17.06 -43.12
CA SER A 17 33.75 -16.53 -42.10
C SER A 17 33.61 -15.01 -41.93
N SER A 18 33.38 -14.25 -43.02
CA SER A 18 33.10 -12.82 -42.93
C SER A 18 31.77 -12.52 -42.23
N LEU A 19 30.74 -13.35 -42.47
CA LEU A 19 29.44 -13.21 -41.78
C LEU A 19 29.55 -13.49 -40.27
N ILE A 20 30.35 -14.49 -39.89
CA ILE A 20 30.61 -14.81 -38.46
C ILE A 20 31.39 -13.68 -37.78
N VAL A 21 32.37 -13.09 -38.47
CA VAL A 21 33.12 -11.94 -37.93
C VAL A 21 32.23 -10.70 -37.79
N ILE A 22 31.36 -10.42 -38.77
CA ILE A 22 30.40 -9.30 -38.70
C ILE A 22 29.40 -9.52 -37.55
N LEU A 23 28.85 -10.73 -37.40
CA LEU A 23 27.95 -11.05 -36.28
C LEU A 23 28.66 -10.97 -34.92
N GLY A 24 29.92 -11.39 -34.84
CA GLY A 24 30.73 -11.26 -33.63
C GLY A 24 31.04 -9.80 -33.29
N VAL A 25 31.36 -8.98 -34.26
CA VAL A 25 31.63 -7.53 -34.09
C VAL A 25 30.33 -6.79 -33.71
N THR A 26 29.21 -7.10 -34.36
CA THR A 26 27.91 -6.51 -33.99
C THR A 26 27.47 -6.93 -32.60
N PHE A 27 27.70 -8.19 -32.19
CA PHE A 27 27.44 -8.64 -30.83
C PHE A 27 28.32 -7.92 -29.80
N LEU A 28 29.62 -7.79 -30.06
CA LEU A 28 30.56 -7.05 -29.20
C LEU A 28 30.24 -5.55 -29.12
N ILE A 29 29.82 -4.94 -30.21
CA ILE A 29 29.36 -3.54 -30.23
C ILE A 29 28.05 -3.42 -29.42
N LEU A 30 27.13 -4.36 -29.58
CA LEU A 30 25.88 -4.38 -28.80
C LEU A 30 26.15 -4.61 -27.30
N GLU A 31 27.05 -5.56 -26.98
CA GLU A 31 27.49 -5.78 -25.59
C GLU A 31 28.24 -4.57 -25.02
N HIS A 32 29.09 -3.93 -25.81
CA HIS A 32 29.76 -2.70 -25.41
C HIS A 32 28.76 -1.55 -25.23
N PHE A 33 27.77 -1.41 -26.11
CA PHE A 33 26.68 -0.43 -25.98
C PHE A 33 25.78 -0.70 -24.78
N LEU A 34 25.53 -1.97 -24.47
CA LEU A 34 24.79 -2.38 -23.26
C LEU A 34 25.63 -2.18 -21.99
N ARG A 35 26.93 -2.42 -22.02
CA ARG A 35 27.84 -2.21 -20.87
C ARG A 35 28.21 -0.74 -20.65
N THR A 36 28.31 0.08 -21.69
CA THR A 36 28.62 1.52 -21.56
C THR A 36 27.41 2.36 -21.16
N ARG A 37 26.20 1.81 -21.19
CA ARG A 37 25.04 2.34 -20.50
C ARG A 37 24.99 1.88 -19.03
N GLU A 38 26.09 1.90 -18.29
CA GLU A 38 26.04 2.21 -16.86
C GLU A 38 25.61 3.67 -16.73
N VAL A 39 24.32 3.89 -16.94
CA VAL A 39 23.69 5.15 -16.58
C VAL A 39 23.90 5.28 -15.07
N LYS A 40 24.78 6.20 -14.67
CA LYS A 40 24.79 6.70 -13.31
C LYS A 40 23.37 7.18 -13.03
N THR A 41 22.53 6.32 -12.48
CA THR A 41 21.26 6.74 -11.92
C THR A 41 21.61 7.77 -10.88
N GLN A 42 21.32 9.02 -11.18
CA GLN A 42 21.47 10.10 -10.23
C GLN A 42 20.50 9.74 -9.09
N GLU A 43 21.02 9.35 -7.93
CA GLU A 43 20.22 9.21 -6.74
C GLU A 43 19.59 10.58 -6.49
N LEU A 44 18.27 10.65 -6.60
CA LEU A 44 17.53 11.87 -6.34
C LEU A 44 17.53 12.08 -4.82
N ASN A 45 18.50 12.85 -4.34
CA ASN A 45 18.72 13.08 -2.92
C ASN A 45 17.77 14.19 -2.43
N ILE A 46 16.65 13.76 -1.83
CA ILE A 46 15.63 14.67 -1.28
C ILE A 46 15.96 14.96 0.18
N ASP A 47 16.00 16.23 0.53
CA ASP A 47 16.08 16.65 1.93
C ASP A 47 14.68 16.59 2.56
N ILE A 48 14.36 15.45 3.18
CA ILE A 48 13.06 15.20 3.82
C ILE A 48 12.75 16.22 4.92
N SER A 49 13.78 16.79 5.56
CA SER A 49 13.57 17.77 6.64
C SER A 49 12.93 19.07 6.15
N LYS A 50 12.99 19.34 4.84
CA LYS A 50 12.43 20.53 4.20
C LYS A 50 11.06 20.29 3.58
N ILE A 51 10.54 19.06 3.65
CA ILE A 51 9.22 18.75 3.09
C ILE A 51 8.13 19.28 4.02
N PRO A 52 7.27 20.20 3.56
CA PRO A 52 6.20 20.74 4.38
C PRO A 52 5.10 19.71 4.64
N LYS A 53 4.31 19.92 5.70
CA LYS A 53 3.06 19.22 5.93
C LYS A 53 2.05 19.67 4.87
N LEU A 54 1.55 18.71 4.07
CA LEU A 54 0.58 18.97 3.00
C LEU A 54 -0.63 18.05 3.14
N VAL A 55 -1.76 18.54 2.69
CA VAL A 55 -2.98 17.77 2.57
C VAL A 55 -3.35 17.67 1.10
N MET A 56 -3.51 16.46 0.62
CA MET A 56 -3.90 16.17 -0.75
C MET A 56 -5.21 15.38 -0.75
N ALA A 57 -5.95 15.39 -1.84
CA ALA A 57 -7.16 14.58 -1.95
C ALA A 57 -7.15 13.77 -3.25
N PHE A 58 -7.48 12.50 -3.17
CA PHE A 58 -7.71 11.68 -4.35
C PHE A 58 -8.92 12.21 -5.09
N TYR A 59 -8.77 12.43 -6.38
CA TYR A 59 -9.79 12.99 -7.26
C TYR A 59 -10.02 12.04 -8.45
N HIS A 60 -11.28 11.65 -8.62
CA HIS A 60 -11.72 10.76 -9.69
C HIS A 60 -12.39 11.59 -10.78
N ASP A 61 -11.71 11.73 -11.90
CA ASP A 61 -12.07 12.64 -12.99
C ASP A 61 -12.87 11.96 -14.13
N TRP A 62 -13.49 10.83 -13.87
CA TRP A 62 -14.09 9.97 -14.88
C TRP A 62 -15.60 10.18 -15.12
N TYR A 63 -16.25 11.10 -14.43
CA TYR A 63 -17.70 11.30 -14.56
C TYR A 63 -18.06 12.14 -15.77
N GLY A 64 -19.13 11.71 -16.50
CA GLY A 64 -19.66 12.43 -17.67
C GLY A 64 -21.17 12.45 -17.71
N THR A 65 -21.75 13.48 -18.38
CA THR A 65 -23.18 13.64 -18.58
C THR A 65 -23.52 13.97 -20.05
N PRO A 66 -24.74 13.64 -20.53
CA PRO A 66 -25.20 14.01 -21.88
C PRO A 66 -25.28 15.53 -22.12
N SER A 67 -25.48 16.32 -21.06
CA SER A 67 -25.55 17.77 -21.13
C SER A 67 -24.20 18.47 -20.97
N GLY A 68 -23.18 17.72 -20.58
CA GLY A 68 -21.81 18.23 -20.39
C GLY A 68 -20.93 17.99 -21.62
N PRO A 69 -19.66 18.43 -21.56
CA PRO A 69 -18.70 18.27 -22.65
C PRO A 69 -18.40 16.83 -23.07
N THR A 70 -18.65 15.85 -22.21
CA THR A 70 -18.50 14.41 -22.52
C THR A 70 -19.61 13.92 -23.45
N GLY A 71 -20.84 14.50 -23.39
CA GLY A 71 -21.96 14.21 -24.28
C GLY A 71 -22.68 12.89 -24.01
N GLN A 72 -22.32 12.17 -22.94
CA GLN A 72 -22.95 10.90 -22.57
C GLN A 72 -22.80 10.63 -21.06
N TRP A 73 -23.62 9.70 -20.54
CA TRP A 73 -23.43 9.20 -19.20
C TRP A 73 -22.16 8.36 -19.14
N VAL A 74 -21.23 8.71 -18.26
CA VAL A 74 -20.01 7.95 -17.96
C VAL A 74 -19.88 7.83 -16.46
N HIS A 75 -19.64 6.64 -15.98
CA HIS A 75 -19.54 6.22 -14.58
C HIS A 75 -20.83 6.42 -13.75
N TRP A 76 -21.62 7.44 -13.95
CA TRP A 76 -22.92 7.57 -13.26
C TRP A 76 -23.86 6.38 -13.53
N ASN A 77 -23.74 5.76 -14.69
CA ASN A 77 -24.45 4.53 -15.11
C ASN A 77 -23.69 3.24 -14.76
N HIS A 78 -22.83 3.29 -13.74
CA HIS A 78 -21.99 2.14 -13.37
C HIS A 78 -22.86 0.91 -13.03
N PRO A 79 -22.46 -0.32 -13.44
CA PRO A 79 -23.18 -1.54 -13.11
C PRO A 79 -22.99 -1.92 -11.62
N ILE A 80 -23.97 -2.68 -11.12
CA ILE A 80 -23.84 -3.41 -9.85
C ILE A 80 -23.19 -4.76 -10.17
N TRP A 81 -22.01 -5.01 -9.60
CA TRP A 81 -21.28 -6.25 -9.79
C TRP A 81 -21.56 -7.25 -8.66
N ASN A 82 -21.78 -8.52 -9.02
CA ASN A 82 -21.82 -9.60 -8.05
C ASN A 82 -20.39 -10.05 -7.73
N THR A 83 -19.88 -9.70 -6.54
CA THR A 83 -18.52 -9.98 -6.11
C THR A 83 -18.29 -11.45 -5.73
N THR A 84 -19.38 -12.22 -5.48
CA THR A 84 -19.28 -13.65 -5.12
C THR A 84 -19.39 -14.59 -6.32
N ALA A 85 -19.92 -14.11 -7.46
CA ALA A 85 -20.15 -14.91 -8.66
C ALA A 85 -19.26 -14.48 -9.84
N GLY A 86 -17.95 -14.31 -9.58
CA GLY A 86 -16.97 -14.05 -10.65
C GLY A 86 -17.12 -12.71 -11.36
N GLY A 87 -17.71 -11.69 -10.72
CA GLY A 87 -17.87 -10.36 -11.31
C GLY A 87 -18.97 -10.27 -12.35
N THR A 88 -20.08 -11.02 -12.22
CA THR A 88 -21.23 -10.89 -13.11
C THR A 88 -22.02 -9.61 -12.84
N VAL A 89 -22.53 -8.96 -13.90
CA VAL A 89 -23.39 -7.78 -13.78
C VAL A 89 -24.77 -8.19 -13.30
N ILE A 90 -25.26 -7.61 -12.20
CA ILE A 90 -26.62 -7.79 -11.68
C ILE A 90 -27.57 -6.83 -12.37
N ARG A 91 -27.20 -5.54 -12.42
CA ARG A 91 -28.00 -4.46 -12.99
C ARG A 91 -27.04 -3.32 -13.41
N VAL A 92 -27.47 -2.54 -14.38
CA VAL A 92 -26.81 -1.27 -14.74
C VAL A 92 -27.71 -0.13 -14.26
N HIS A 93 -27.14 0.90 -13.64
CA HIS A 93 -27.87 2.13 -13.31
C HIS A 93 -28.25 2.88 -14.58
N ASP A 94 -29.45 3.47 -14.60
CA ASP A 94 -29.90 4.34 -15.68
C ASP A 94 -30.16 5.76 -15.17
N PRO A 95 -29.21 6.68 -15.32
CA PRO A 95 -29.37 8.05 -14.84
C PRO A 95 -30.44 8.86 -15.58
N ASN A 96 -31.06 8.33 -16.65
CA ASN A 96 -32.23 8.93 -17.29
C ASN A 96 -33.50 8.73 -16.47
N VAL A 97 -33.51 7.71 -15.62
CA VAL A 97 -34.64 7.39 -14.74
C VAL A 97 -34.55 8.25 -13.46
N LEU A 98 -35.66 8.87 -13.12
CA LEU A 98 -35.84 9.53 -11.83
C LEU A 98 -36.38 8.52 -10.82
N VAL A 99 -35.64 8.35 -9.72
CA VAL A 99 -36.05 7.53 -8.59
C VAL A 99 -36.58 8.42 -7.46
N LYS A 100 -36.65 7.94 -6.26
CA LYS A 100 -37.19 8.66 -5.09
C LYS A 100 -36.58 10.07 -4.94
N SER A 101 -37.44 11.04 -4.56
CA SER A 101 -37.02 12.43 -4.18
C SER A 101 -36.34 13.23 -5.29
N ASN A 102 -36.77 13.02 -6.54
CA ASN A 102 -36.24 13.73 -7.70
C ASN A 102 -34.73 13.54 -7.90
N ARG A 103 -34.23 12.33 -7.62
CA ARG A 103 -32.85 11.88 -7.87
C ARG A 103 -32.80 10.98 -9.08
N ARG A 104 -31.72 11.05 -9.83
CA ARG A 104 -31.43 10.11 -10.91
C ARG A 104 -30.92 8.77 -10.33
N ASP A 105 -31.17 7.66 -11.03
CA ASP A 105 -30.63 6.33 -10.69
C ASP A 105 -29.14 6.30 -11.08
N ILE A 106 -28.26 6.48 -10.11
CA ILE A 106 -26.81 6.53 -10.30
C ILE A 106 -26.08 5.50 -9.46
N GLY A 107 -24.86 5.11 -9.89
CA GLY A 107 -23.99 4.18 -9.19
C GLY A 107 -23.35 4.78 -7.94
N ALA A 108 -24.13 5.38 -7.06
CA ALA A 108 -23.66 5.99 -5.82
C ALA A 108 -24.73 5.89 -4.72
N VAL A 109 -24.28 5.70 -3.47
CA VAL A 109 -25.18 5.69 -2.30
C VAL A 109 -25.56 7.11 -1.91
N ASP A 110 -24.57 7.99 -1.86
CA ASP A 110 -24.76 9.42 -1.61
C ASP A 110 -24.96 10.18 -2.93
N TYR A 111 -25.59 11.34 -2.89
CA TYR A 111 -25.98 12.06 -4.10
C TYR A 111 -25.29 13.42 -4.16
N PRO A 112 -24.57 13.75 -5.24
CA PRO A 112 -23.93 15.06 -5.38
C PRO A 112 -24.89 16.22 -5.11
N LEU A 113 -24.43 17.26 -4.44
CA LEU A 113 -25.30 18.38 -4.01
C LEU A 113 -26.08 18.98 -5.18
N PHE A 114 -25.44 19.15 -6.31
CA PHE A 114 -26.04 19.71 -7.55
C PHE A 114 -26.51 18.63 -8.55
N GLY A 115 -26.41 17.34 -8.19
CA GLY A 115 -26.71 16.20 -9.06
C GLY A 115 -25.48 15.70 -9.83
N PRO A 116 -25.66 14.63 -10.64
CA PRO A 116 -24.60 14.08 -11.48
C PRO A 116 -24.04 15.14 -12.43
N TYR A 117 -22.74 15.16 -12.59
CA TYR A 117 -21.99 16.19 -13.30
C TYR A 117 -21.00 15.61 -14.32
N ASP A 118 -20.42 16.50 -15.12
CA ASP A 118 -19.37 16.20 -16.07
C ASP A 118 -18.04 16.80 -15.57
N CYS A 119 -17.02 15.98 -15.42
CA CYS A 119 -15.70 16.42 -14.93
C CYS A 119 -14.99 17.41 -15.85
N ARG A 120 -15.47 17.63 -17.08
CA ARG A 120 -14.96 18.65 -18.00
C ARG A 120 -15.70 19.98 -17.91
N ASP A 121 -16.74 20.08 -17.08
CA ASP A 121 -17.44 21.36 -16.89
C ASP A 121 -16.53 22.36 -16.18
N GLU A 122 -16.19 23.43 -16.90
CA GLU A 122 -15.29 24.48 -16.42
C GLU A 122 -15.80 25.15 -15.12
N ASN A 123 -17.12 25.32 -14.96
CA ASN A 123 -17.69 25.93 -13.77
C ASN A 123 -17.63 24.98 -12.57
N LEU A 124 -17.85 23.69 -12.80
CA LEU A 124 -17.69 22.67 -11.78
C LEU A 124 -16.23 22.63 -11.30
N ILE A 125 -15.28 22.55 -12.23
CA ILE A 125 -13.85 22.52 -11.91
C ILE A 125 -13.45 23.73 -11.05
N LYS A 126 -13.87 24.93 -11.44
CA LYS A 126 -13.61 26.16 -10.67
C LYS A 126 -14.20 26.09 -9.26
N TRP A 127 -15.43 25.61 -9.14
CA TRP A 127 -16.10 25.47 -7.85
C TRP A 127 -15.41 24.44 -6.96
N GLN A 128 -15.10 23.27 -7.47
CA GLN A 128 -14.43 22.20 -6.73
C GLN A 128 -13.04 22.61 -6.25
N ILE A 129 -12.23 23.22 -7.12
CA ILE A 129 -10.90 23.72 -6.76
C ILE A 129 -10.99 24.80 -5.67
N LYS A 130 -11.91 25.76 -5.81
CA LYS A 130 -12.09 26.81 -4.80
C LYS A 130 -12.47 26.20 -3.45
N LEU A 131 -13.45 25.32 -3.43
CA LEU A 131 -13.93 24.69 -2.20
C LEU A 131 -12.86 23.79 -1.56
N ALA A 132 -12.11 23.02 -2.34
CA ALA A 132 -11.02 22.20 -1.84
C ALA A 132 -9.92 23.04 -1.20
N ARG A 133 -9.55 24.16 -1.81
CA ARG A 133 -8.57 25.09 -1.24
C ARG A 133 -9.08 25.76 0.03
N GLU A 134 -10.34 26.16 0.08
CA GLU A 134 -10.99 26.67 1.28
C GLU A 134 -11.00 25.64 2.42
N ALA A 135 -11.12 24.36 2.08
CA ALA A 135 -10.97 23.25 3.03
C ALA A 135 -9.51 22.95 3.42
N GLY A 136 -8.55 23.70 2.88
CA GLY A 136 -7.12 23.55 3.20
C GLY A 136 -6.40 22.43 2.44
N ILE A 137 -6.95 21.94 1.33
CA ILE A 137 -6.32 20.96 0.43
C ILE A 137 -5.32 21.68 -0.47
N ASP A 138 -4.09 21.15 -0.56
CA ASP A 138 -2.98 21.73 -1.32
C ASP A 138 -2.87 21.17 -2.75
N ALA A 139 -3.27 19.90 -2.94
CA ALA A 139 -3.21 19.26 -4.24
C ALA A 139 -4.35 18.25 -4.44
N PHE A 140 -4.75 18.05 -5.70
CA PHE A 140 -5.52 16.89 -6.13
C PHE A 140 -4.59 15.81 -6.68
N VAL A 141 -4.80 14.59 -6.23
CA VAL A 141 -4.15 13.37 -6.72
C VAL A 141 -5.13 12.73 -7.70
N ILE A 142 -4.87 12.94 -8.99
CA ILE A 142 -5.78 12.52 -10.05
C ILE A 142 -5.59 11.03 -10.35
N ASP A 143 -6.67 10.28 -10.29
CA ASP A 143 -6.69 8.88 -10.70
C ASP A 143 -6.53 8.77 -12.22
N TRP A 144 -5.33 8.33 -12.66
CA TRP A 144 -4.92 8.35 -14.06
C TRP A 144 -4.65 6.95 -14.60
N TRP A 145 -5.43 6.52 -15.59
CA TRP A 145 -5.38 5.16 -16.14
C TRP A 145 -4.38 5.00 -17.28
N GLY A 146 -4.13 6.06 -18.04
CA GLY A 146 -3.26 6.03 -19.21
C GLY A 146 -3.75 6.92 -20.34
N ASP A 147 -2.99 6.89 -21.43
CA ASP A 147 -3.18 7.69 -22.64
C ASP A 147 -3.67 6.88 -23.85
N THR A 148 -3.74 5.55 -23.71
CA THR A 148 -4.07 4.64 -24.82
C THR A 148 -5.55 4.38 -24.95
N SER A 149 -5.97 3.85 -26.11
CA SER A 149 -7.38 3.54 -26.43
C SER A 149 -8.06 2.77 -25.30
N GLY A 150 -9.18 3.32 -24.82
CA GLY A 150 -9.98 2.81 -23.70
C GLY A 150 -9.53 3.31 -22.32
N GLN A 151 -8.40 4.00 -22.22
CA GLN A 151 -7.88 4.56 -20.96
C GLN A 151 -7.69 6.09 -21.02
N GLU A 152 -7.79 6.70 -22.21
CA GLU A 152 -7.58 8.13 -22.40
C GLU A 152 -8.65 9.06 -21.79
N LEU A 153 -9.67 8.49 -21.15
CA LEU A 153 -10.73 9.29 -20.51
C LEU A 153 -10.14 10.19 -19.42
N THR A 154 -9.41 9.59 -18.47
CA THR A 154 -8.80 10.30 -17.33
C THR A 154 -7.69 11.24 -17.80
N ASP A 155 -6.93 10.86 -18.84
CA ASP A 155 -5.92 11.75 -19.45
C ASP A 155 -6.54 13.02 -20.02
N LYS A 156 -7.62 12.88 -20.80
CA LYS A 156 -8.35 14.02 -21.37
C LYS A 156 -8.96 14.91 -20.29
N ASN A 157 -9.51 14.31 -19.23
CA ASN A 157 -10.17 15.04 -18.16
C ASN A 157 -9.15 15.78 -17.29
N MET A 158 -8.06 15.13 -16.91
CA MET A 158 -6.95 15.76 -16.19
C MET A 158 -6.37 16.96 -16.96
N LYS A 159 -6.20 16.83 -18.28
CA LYS A 159 -5.72 17.93 -19.11
C LYS A 159 -6.65 19.16 -19.03
N VAL A 160 -7.95 18.95 -19.16
CA VAL A 160 -8.95 20.05 -19.04
C VAL A 160 -8.87 20.68 -17.66
N MET A 161 -8.78 19.91 -16.59
CA MET A 161 -8.70 20.41 -15.21
C MET A 161 -7.45 21.26 -15.00
N ILE A 162 -6.28 20.82 -15.47
CA ILE A 162 -5.03 21.58 -15.40
C ILE A 162 -5.16 22.89 -16.21
N ASP A 163 -5.68 22.81 -17.43
CA ASP A 163 -5.85 23.98 -18.31
C ASP A 163 -6.79 25.03 -17.69
N VAL A 164 -7.91 24.63 -17.08
CA VAL A 164 -8.83 25.51 -16.35
C VAL A 164 -8.14 26.14 -15.14
N ASN A 165 -7.45 25.35 -14.34
CA ASN A 165 -6.74 25.85 -13.15
C ASN A 165 -5.69 26.91 -13.51
N GLU A 166 -4.90 26.66 -14.57
CA GLU A 166 -3.88 27.61 -15.02
C GLU A 166 -4.48 28.84 -15.70
N LYS A 167 -5.48 28.66 -16.56
CA LYS A 167 -6.22 29.76 -17.23
C LYS A 167 -6.79 30.78 -16.24
N TYR A 168 -7.35 30.28 -15.12
CA TYR A 168 -8.00 31.12 -14.11
C TYR A 168 -7.13 31.39 -12.89
N ASN A 169 -5.88 30.94 -12.88
CA ASN A 169 -4.92 31.06 -11.78
C ASN A 169 -5.53 30.63 -10.43
N LEU A 170 -6.19 29.47 -10.41
CA LEU A 170 -6.90 29.00 -9.21
C LEU A 170 -5.95 28.47 -8.13
N GLY A 171 -4.69 28.16 -8.49
CA GLY A 171 -3.60 27.87 -7.55
C GLY A 171 -3.62 26.45 -6.95
N MET A 172 -4.43 25.53 -7.46
CA MET A 172 -4.38 24.11 -7.08
C MET A 172 -3.14 23.44 -7.70
N LYS A 173 -2.54 22.51 -6.97
CA LYS A 173 -1.53 21.61 -7.52
C LYS A 173 -2.15 20.27 -7.90
N PHE A 174 -1.54 19.59 -8.88
CA PHE A 174 -1.99 18.28 -9.37
C PHE A 174 -0.82 17.31 -9.44
N LEU A 175 -1.08 16.04 -9.13
CA LEU A 175 -0.18 14.94 -9.42
C LEU A 175 -1.03 13.73 -9.82
N ILE A 176 -0.42 12.78 -10.51
CA ILE A 176 -1.12 11.55 -10.88
C ILE A 176 -1.03 10.50 -9.77
N LEU A 177 -2.12 9.76 -9.57
CA LEU A 177 -2.12 8.40 -9.06
C LEU A 177 -2.08 7.50 -10.30
N PHE A 178 -0.95 6.88 -10.57
CA PHE A 178 -0.79 5.97 -11.68
C PHE A 178 -1.55 4.67 -11.38
N ASP A 179 -2.77 4.54 -11.91
CA ASP A 179 -3.65 3.36 -11.83
C ASP A 179 -3.68 2.59 -13.17
N GLY A 180 -2.68 2.78 -13.99
CA GLY A 180 -2.52 2.13 -15.30
C GLY A 180 -2.05 0.67 -15.25
N LEU A 181 -2.08 0.02 -14.08
CA LEU A 181 -1.67 -1.39 -13.92
C LEU A 181 -2.81 -2.38 -14.14
N TRP A 182 -4.04 -1.91 -14.27
CA TRP A 182 -5.23 -2.72 -14.51
C TRP A 182 -5.65 -2.69 -16.00
N GLY A 183 -6.37 -3.70 -16.43
CA GLY A 183 -6.88 -3.79 -17.80
C GLY A 183 -6.97 -5.22 -18.31
N SER A 184 -6.94 -5.41 -19.63
CA SER A 184 -7.03 -6.72 -20.30
C SER A 184 -5.85 -7.65 -19.97
N SER A 185 -4.72 -7.08 -19.57
CA SER A 185 -3.57 -7.78 -19.00
C SER A 185 -3.15 -7.03 -17.73
N SER A 186 -3.17 -7.69 -16.58
CA SER A 186 -2.85 -7.12 -15.27
C SER A 186 -1.77 -7.96 -14.57
N PRO A 187 -0.58 -7.40 -14.31
CA PRO A 187 -0.12 -6.10 -14.80
C PRO A 187 0.14 -6.10 -16.30
N PRO A 188 0.18 -4.92 -16.96
CA PRO A 188 0.57 -4.81 -18.37
C PRO A 188 2.05 -5.18 -18.55
N PRO A 189 2.53 -5.42 -19.80
CA PRO A 189 3.95 -5.56 -20.06
C PRO A 189 4.75 -4.35 -19.54
N ILE A 190 5.95 -4.59 -19.00
CA ILE A 190 6.81 -3.55 -18.40
C ILE A 190 7.03 -2.36 -19.34
N ASP A 191 7.26 -2.62 -20.63
CA ASP A 191 7.49 -1.56 -21.62
C ASP A 191 6.25 -0.66 -21.80
N VAL A 192 5.04 -1.20 -21.64
CA VAL A 192 3.80 -0.41 -21.67
C VAL A 192 3.72 0.52 -20.46
N THR A 193 4.06 0.02 -19.27
CA THR A 193 4.11 0.82 -18.05
C THR A 193 5.16 1.92 -18.15
N ILE A 194 6.36 1.61 -18.68
CA ILE A 194 7.41 2.60 -18.93
C ILE A 194 6.89 3.71 -19.85
N SER A 195 6.35 3.34 -21.01
CA SER A 195 5.83 4.31 -22.00
C SER A 195 4.73 5.21 -21.42
N ARG A 196 3.82 4.66 -20.61
CA ARG A 196 2.77 5.44 -19.92
C ARG A 196 3.34 6.43 -18.91
N LEU A 197 4.31 6.00 -18.10
CA LEU A 197 4.96 6.87 -17.13
C LEU A 197 5.74 7.99 -17.82
N GLU A 198 6.48 7.68 -18.90
CA GLU A 198 7.19 8.65 -19.72
C GLU A 198 6.24 9.66 -20.35
N TYR A 199 5.12 9.19 -20.92
CA TYR A 199 4.07 10.05 -21.44
C TYR A 199 3.54 11.02 -20.36
N ALA A 200 3.16 10.50 -19.19
CA ALA A 200 2.59 11.31 -18.13
C ALA A 200 3.59 12.34 -17.58
N ILE A 201 4.82 11.93 -17.31
CA ILE A 201 5.88 12.83 -16.82
C ILE A 201 6.23 13.88 -17.87
N GLY A 202 6.33 13.49 -19.14
CA GLY A 202 6.66 14.39 -20.26
C GLY A 202 5.59 15.45 -20.50
N ASN A 203 4.30 15.07 -20.47
CA ASN A 203 3.20 15.98 -20.75
C ASN A 203 2.81 16.85 -19.55
N TYR A 204 2.88 16.31 -18.34
CA TYR A 204 2.38 17.00 -17.14
C TYR A 204 3.48 17.46 -16.19
N GLY A 205 4.59 16.73 -16.08
CA GLY A 205 5.63 16.99 -15.10
C GLY A 205 6.24 18.40 -15.16
N ASN A 206 6.23 19.05 -16.32
CA ASN A 206 6.72 20.41 -16.48
C ASN A 206 5.67 21.51 -16.31
N ARG A 207 4.38 21.15 -16.18
CA ARG A 207 3.30 22.14 -16.00
C ARG A 207 3.52 22.94 -14.71
N PRO A 208 3.21 24.24 -14.67
CA PRO A 208 3.36 25.09 -13.48
C PRO A 208 2.50 24.59 -12.30
N SER A 209 1.34 24.03 -12.58
CA SER A 209 0.43 23.48 -11.58
C SER A 209 0.72 22.04 -11.18
N TYR A 210 1.66 21.34 -11.86
CA TYR A 210 2.04 20.01 -11.43
C TYR A 210 2.82 20.01 -10.12
N PHE A 211 2.51 19.08 -9.22
CA PHE A 211 3.14 19.01 -7.91
C PHE A 211 4.58 18.50 -8.01
N LYS A 212 5.50 19.23 -7.39
CA LYS A 212 6.94 18.93 -7.42
C LYS A 212 7.55 19.06 -6.02
N ILE A 213 8.57 18.28 -5.76
CA ILE A 213 9.47 18.44 -4.64
C ILE A 213 10.83 18.82 -5.19
N GLN A 214 11.36 19.99 -4.78
CA GLN A 214 12.67 20.49 -5.26
C GLN A 214 12.77 20.43 -6.80
N ASP A 215 11.71 20.90 -7.48
CA ASP A 215 11.53 20.93 -8.93
C ASP A 215 11.41 19.55 -9.62
N ILE A 216 11.36 18.46 -8.88
CA ILE A 216 11.16 17.11 -9.41
C ILE A 216 9.67 16.72 -9.29
N PRO A 217 9.00 16.34 -10.40
CA PRO A 217 7.60 15.93 -10.37
C PRO A 217 7.40 14.66 -9.52
N VAL A 218 6.26 14.59 -8.83
CA VAL A 218 5.87 13.45 -8.00
C VAL A 218 4.83 12.61 -8.71
N VAL A 219 5.00 11.29 -8.68
CA VAL A 219 4.05 10.30 -9.20
C VAL A 219 3.70 9.33 -8.08
N PHE A 220 2.41 9.21 -7.78
CA PHE A 220 1.91 8.14 -6.93
C PHE A 220 1.61 6.90 -7.75
N VAL A 221 1.88 5.73 -7.22
CA VAL A 221 1.64 4.44 -7.88
C VAL A 221 0.63 3.65 -7.06
N TYR A 222 -0.50 3.31 -7.67
CA TYR A 222 -1.53 2.45 -7.08
C TYR A 222 -1.25 0.98 -7.39
N SER A 223 -1.56 0.10 -6.43
CA SER A 223 -1.34 -1.35 -6.57
C SER A 223 0.11 -1.72 -6.95
N ALA A 224 1.09 -1.04 -6.38
CA ALA A 224 2.50 -1.25 -6.69
C ALA A 224 2.97 -2.72 -6.52
N VAL A 225 2.27 -3.51 -5.69
CA VAL A 225 2.51 -4.95 -5.52
C VAL A 225 2.25 -5.80 -6.77
N MET A 226 1.62 -5.24 -7.81
CA MET A 226 1.39 -5.92 -9.09
C MET A 226 2.68 -6.27 -9.84
N TYR A 227 3.74 -5.51 -9.62
CA TYR A 227 5.09 -5.85 -10.07
C TYR A 227 5.97 -6.19 -8.88
N SER A 228 6.89 -7.14 -9.10
CA SER A 228 7.92 -7.47 -8.13
C SER A 228 8.89 -6.28 -7.88
N PRO A 229 9.63 -6.31 -6.77
CA PRO A 229 10.70 -5.33 -6.50
C PRO A 229 11.71 -5.18 -7.63
N LYS A 230 12.06 -6.28 -8.30
CA LYS A 230 12.97 -6.28 -9.44
C LYS A 230 12.42 -5.53 -10.65
N GLU A 231 11.14 -5.75 -10.95
CA GLU A 231 10.46 -5.12 -12.10
C GLU A 231 10.31 -3.62 -11.87
N TRP A 232 9.90 -3.18 -10.66
CA TRP A 232 9.88 -1.75 -10.33
C TRP A 232 11.26 -1.10 -10.42
N THR A 233 12.30 -1.78 -9.95
CA THR A 233 13.68 -1.28 -10.10
C THR A 233 14.03 -1.07 -11.58
N LEU A 234 13.64 -2.00 -12.45
CA LEU A 234 13.86 -1.88 -13.90
C LEU A 234 13.05 -0.73 -14.49
N ILE A 235 11.75 -0.64 -14.17
CA ILE A 235 10.84 0.40 -14.67
C ILE A 235 11.36 1.79 -14.29
N ILE A 236 11.60 2.05 -13.01
CA ILE A 236 12.03 3.37 -12.52
C ILE A 236 13.41 3.73 -13.08
N LYS A 237 14.33 2.77 -13.13
CA LYS A 237 15.65 2.99 -13.72
C LYS A 237 15.55 3.36 -15.19
N ARG A 238 14.70 2.70 -15.97
CA ARG A 238 14.52 2.95 -17.39
C ARG A 238 13.90 4.32 -17.64
N VAL A 239 12.78 4.63 -16.98
CA VAL A 239 12.12 5.94 -17.07
C VAL A 239 13.10 7.09 -16.78
N ARG A 240 13.90 6.97 -15.71
CA ARG A 240 14.92 7.99 -15.37
C ARG A 240 16.06 8.04 -16.39
N SER A 241 16.50 6.88 -16.91
CA SER A 241 17.58 6.84 -17.90
C SER A 241 17.18 7.44 -19.25
N ASP A 242 15.90 7.41 -19.56
CA ASP A 242 15.36 7.98 -20.81
C ASP A 242 15.04 9.49 -20.63
N GLY A 243 15.41 10.08 -19.48
CA GLY A 243 15.35 11.52 -19.21
C GLY A 243 14.10 11.99 -18.47
N PHE A 244 13.20 11.08 -18.08
CA PHE A 244 11.96 11.40 -17.38
C PHE A 244 12.17 11.30 -15.87
N ASN A 245 12.82 12.31 -15.27
CA ASN A 245 13.06 12.34 -13.83
C ASN A 245 11.77 12.61 -13.06
N ALA A 246 11.41 11.68 -12.17
CA ALA A 246 10.31 11.84 -11.24
C ALA A 246 10.59 11.11 -9.91
N LEU A 247 9.86 11.52 -8.86
CA LEU A 247 9.82 10.86 -7.57
C LEU A 247 8.61 9.93 -7.54
N PHE A 248 8.86 8.65 -7.29
CA PHE A 248 7.83 7.63 -7.27
C PHE A 248 7.47 7.27 -5.84
N PHE A 249 6.17 7.29 -5.52
CA PHE A 249 5.62 6.93 -4.23
C PHE A 249 4.69 5.72 -4.40
N GLY A 250 5.11 4.57 -3.91
CA GLY A 250 4.33 3.33 -3.99
C GLY A 250 3.43 3.12 -2.79
N ASP A 251 2.33 2.40 -2.99
CA ASP A 251 1.43 1.93 -1.92
C ASP A 251 1.88 0.59 -1.32
N ALA A 252 2.93 -0.01 -1.86
CA ALA A 252 3.57 -1.20 -1.30
C ALA A 252 4.49 -0.83 -0.13
N ILE A 253 3.90 -0.55 1.05
CA ILE A 253 4.66 -0.12 2.23
C ILE A 253 5.21 -1.34 2.95
N SER A 254 6.35 -1.84 2.48
CA SER A 254 7.07 -2.96 3.05
C SER A 254 8.57 -2.81 2.87
N THR A 255 9.35 -3.63 3.60
CA THR A 255 10.81 -3.64 3.49
C THR A 255 11.32 -4.07 2.13
N ASP A 256 10.55 -4.85 1.37
CA ASP A 256 10.94 -5.32 0.05
C ASP A 256 10.94 -4.18 -0.99
N TYR A 257 10.04 -3.20 -0.80
CA TYR A 257 9.88 -2.06 -1.70
C TYR A 257 10.53 -0.77 -1.19
N VAL A 258 11.01 -0.74 0.07
CA VAL A 258 11.50 0.47 0.74
C VAL A 258 12.66 1.16 0.01
N ASN A 259 13.55 0.40 -0.63
CA ASN A 259 14.70 0.94 -1.35
C ASN A 259 14.41 1.28 -2.81
N ILE A 260 13.19 1.01 -3.28
CA ILE A 260 12.80 1.18 -4.68
C ILE A 260 12.09 2.51 -4.89
N PHE A 261 11.10 2.79 -4.04
CA PHE A 261 10.34 4.02 -4.09
C PHE A 261 11.02 5.15 -3.30
N ASP A 262 10.85 6.39 -3.77
CA ASP A 262 11.39 7.59 -3.11
C ASP A 262 10.56 7.97 -1.87
N GLY A 263 9.31 7.55 -1.81
CA GLY A 263 8.41 7.71 -0.69
C GLY A 263 7.30 6.68 -0.69
N PHE A 264 6.45 6.75 0.31
CA PHE A 264 5.30 5.89 0.46
C PHE A 264 4.00 6.68 0.47
N GLN A 265 3.01 6.15 -0.18
CA GLN A 265 1.63 6.59 -0.07
C GLN A 265 0.74 5.37 0.17
N LEU A 266 -0.41 5.57 0.78
CA LEU A 266 -1.45 4.58 0.93
C LEU A 266 -2.75 5.16 0.39
N TYR A 267 -3.47 4.38 -0.43
CA TYR A 267 -4.74 4.84 -1.01
C TYR A 267 -5.84 4.88 0.05
N SER A 268 -6.16 3.74 0.66
CA SER A 268 -7.32 3.63 1.56
C SER A 268 -7.08 2.67 2.72
N PRO A 269 -7.56 2.99 3.94
CA PRO A 269 -7.51 2.10 5.09
C PRO A 269 -8.79 1.26 5.23
N VAL A 270 -9.64 1.20 4.22
CA VAL A 270 -11.01 0.65 4.31
C VAL A 270 -11.05 -0.78 4.82
N ALA A 271 -10.14 -1.66 4.35
CA ALA A 271 -10.11 -3.06 4.76
C ALA A 271 -9.89 -3.20 6.27
N TRP A 272 -8.90 -2.49 6.82
CA TRP A 272 -8.60 -2.52 8.26
C TRP A 272 -9.74 -1.94 9.11
N LEU A 273 -10.38 -0.87 8.65
CA LEU A 273 -11.51 -0.27 9.36
C LEU A 273 -12.73 -1.18 9.32
N ALA A 274 -13.00 -1.86 8.21
CA ALA A 274 -14.09 -2.83 8.08
C ALA A 274 -13.89 -4.05 9.00
N GLU A 275 -12.63 -4.45 9.22
CA GLU A 275 -12.25 -5.51 10.15
C GLU A 275 -12.15 -5.04 11.61
N GLY A 276 -12.40 -3.76 11.90
CA GLY A 276 -12.32 -3.20 13.24
C GLY A 276 -10.90 -3.10 13.81
N GLN A 277 -9.90 -3.07 12.93
CA GLN A 277 -8.49 -2.95 13.35
C GLN A 277 -8.16 -1.53 13.85
N ASN A 278 -7.16 -1.43 14.70
CA ASN A 278 -6.68 -0.16 15.22
C ASN A 278 -5.79 0.57 14.20
N ILE A 279 -6.39 1.52 13.47
CA ILE A 279 -5.71 2.25 12.40
C ILE A 279 -4.51 3.06 12.91
N SER A 280 -4.55 3.58 14.14
CA SER A 280 -3.41 4.33 14.71
C SER A 280 -2.18 3.46 14.84
N ARG A 281 -2.34 2.20 15.26
CA ARG A 281 -1.24 1.23 15.38
C ARG A 281 -0.66 0.87 14.01
N ILE A 282 -1.52 0.70 13.00
CA ILE A 282 -1.07 0.41 11.62
C ILE A 282 -0.25 1.58 11.08
N TYR A 283 -0.73 2.82 11.25
CA TYR A 283 -0.04 4.01 10.79
C TYR A 283 1.28 4.26 11.54
N GLU A 284 1.35 3.90 12.81
CA GLU A 284 2.59 3.94 13.58
C GLU A 284 3.66 3.03 12.99
N LYS A 285 3.32 1.79 12.62
CA LYS A 285 4.24 0.87 11.96
C LYS A 285 4.82 1.47 10.68
N TYR A 286 3.98 2.03 9.81
CA TYR A 286 4.43 2.69 8.59
C TYR A 286 5.30 3.92 8.86
N SER A 287 5.00 4.65 9.92
CA SER A 287 5.82 5.79 10.38
C SER A 287 7.21 5.35 10.81
N ILE A 288 7.32 4.28 11.58
CA ILE A 288 8.61 3.72 12.01
C ILE A 288 9.44 3.30 10.80
N LEU A 289 8.83 2.56 9.86
CA LEU A 289 9.48 2.14 8.62
C LEU A 289 9.99 3.35 7.81
N SER A 290 9.12 4.33 7.56
CA SER A 290 9.48 5.52 6.77
C SER A 290 10.61 6.34 7.43
N LYS A 291 10.58 6.50 8.74
CA LYS A 291 11.64 7.17 9.49
C LYS A 291 12.97 6.43 9.42
N LYS A 292 12.95 5.10 9.61
CA LYS A 292 14.14 4.24 9.53
C LYS A 292 14.86 4.39 8.19
N PHE A 293 14.10 4.43 7.10
CA PHE A 293 14.63 4.49 5.74
C PHE A 293 14.64 5.90 5.13
N ARG A 294 14.33 6.92 5.93
CA ARG A 294 14.28 8.32 5.50
C ARG A 294 13.37 8.53 4.27
N LYS A 295 12.16 7.98 4.31
CA LYS A 295 11.16 8.12 3.25
C LYS A 295 10.06 9.08 3.65
N VAL A 296 9.55 9.83 2.69
CA VAL A 296 8.32 10.61 2.88
C VAL A 296 7.15 9.64 3.02
N LEU A 297 6.28 9.89 3.99
CA LEU A 297 5.09 9.09 4.26
C LEU A 297 3.83 9.92 4.04
N ALA A 298 2.92 9.42 3.21
CA ALA A 298 1.62 9.98 2.94
C ALA A 298 0.53 8.96 3.33
N LEU A 299 -0.32 9.30 4.31
CA LEU A 299 -1.32 8.40 4.86
C LEU A 299 -2.75 8.92 4.67
N PRO A 300 -3.72 8.03 4.38
CA PRO A 300 -5.09 8.42 4.10
C PRO A 300 -5.88 8.74 5.35
N VAL A 301 -6.83 9.66 5.16
CA VAL A 301 -7.96 9.91 6.07
C VAL A 301 -9.25 9.55 5.35
N LEU A 302 -10.14 8.81 6.02
CA LEU A 302 -11.34 8.23 5.43
C LEU A 302 -12.59 8.70 6.18
N PRO A 303 -13.56 9.36 5.53
CA PRO A 303 -14.81 9.77 6.18
C PRO A 303 -15.74 8.60 6.48
N GLY A 304 -15.69 7.57 5.67
CA GLY A 304 -16.48 6.36 5.65
C GLY A 304 -16.35 5.69 4.30
N TYR A 305 -17.02 4.55 4.10
CA TYR A 305 -17.02 3.78 2.86
C TYR A 305 -18.37 3.09 2.67
N ASN A 306 -18.93 3.11 1.47
CA ASN A 306 -20.12 2.34 1.14
C ASN A 306 -20.23 2.11 -0.37
N ASP A 307 -19.88 0.93 -0.83
CA ASP A 307 -19.92 0.56 -2.24
C ASP A 307 -21.15 -0.29 -2.64
N THR A 308 -22.16 -0.35 -1.80
CA THR A 308 -23.36 -1.17 -2.01
C THR A 308 -24.19 -0.76 -3.23
N ALA A 309 -23.96 0.44 -3.78
CA ALA A 309 -24.56 0.88 -5.03
C ALA A 309 -23.91 0.24 -6.27
N VAL A 310 -22.67 -0.26 -6.16
CA VAL A 310 -21.92 -0.79 -7.32
C VAL A 310 -21.40 -2.22 -7.11
N ARG A 311 -21.44 -2.74 -5.87
CA ARG A 311 -21.02 -4.11 -5.51
C ARG A 311 -22.07 -4.82 -4.66
N TRP A 312 -22.27 -6.12 -4.91
CA TRP A 312 -23.14 -6.97 -4.10
C TRP A 312 -22.49 -8.35 -3.88
N PRO A 313 -22.35 -8.82 -2.63
CA PRO A 313 -22.42 -7.98 -1.42
C PRO A 313 -21.37 -6.89 -1.45
N GLY A 314 -21.75 -5.69 -1.02
CA GLY A 314 -20.85 -4.56 -0.85
C GLY A 314 -20.27 -4.49 0.56
N MET A 315 -19.32 -3.58 0.73
CA MET A 315 -18.68 -3.28 2.01
C MET A 315 -19.19 -1.96 2.57
N VAL A 316 -19.26 -1.84 3.90
CA VAL A 316 -19.66 -0.60 4.57
C VAL A 316 -18.75 -0.33 5.77
N VAL A 317 -18.12 0.85 5.77
CA VAL A 317 -17.53 1.46 6.96
C VAL A 317 -18.35 2.71 7.29
N PRO A 318 -19.16 2.69 8.35
CA PRO A 318 -20.07 3.80 8.66
C PRO A 318 -19.32 5.10 8.92
N ARG A 319 -19.85 6.22 8.46
CA ARG A 319 -19.30 7.57 8.71
C ARG A 319 -19.42 8.01 10.17
N ARG A 320 -20.34 7.42 10.97
CA ARG A 320 -20.58 7.66 12.39
C ARG A 320 -20.62 9.15 12.75
N ASP A 321 -21.41 9.91 11.99
CA ASP A 321 -21.51 11.37 12.17
C ASP A 321 -20.17 12.12 12.13
N GLY A 322 -19.18 11.60 11.40
CA GLY A 322 -17.85 12.17 11.26
C GLY A 322 -16.81 11.57 12.23
N GLU A 323 -17.19 10.66 13.15
CA GLU A 323 -16.23 10.06 14.08
C GLU A 323 -15.21 9.19 13.34
N THR A 324 -15.60 8.44 12.31
CA THR A 324 -14.66 7.68 11.48
C THR A 324 -13.60 8.60 10.86
N TYR A 325 -14.01 9.78 10.38
CA TYR A 325 -13.10 10.78 9.83
C TYR A 325 -12.17 11.36 10.90
N ASN A 326 -12.72 11.67 12.07
CA ASN A 326 -11.96 12.17 13.21
C ASN A 326 -10.90 11.16 13.68
N GLU A 327 -11.23 9.88 13.73
CA GLU A 327 -10.30 8.83 14.13
C GLU A 327 -9.14 8.67 13.14
N THR A 328 -9.43 8.65 11.84
CA THR A 328 -8.38 8.54 10.82
C THR A 328 -7.47 9.77 10.78
N TRP A 329 -8.01 10.98 10.97
CA TRP A 329 -7.21 12.20 11.12
C TRP A 329 -6.29 12.17 12.35
N LYS A 330 -6.82 11.72 13.50
CA LYS A 330 -6.02 11.55 14.72
C LYS A 330 -4.88 10.55 14.49
N ALA A 331 -5.15 9.45 13.79
CA ALA A 331 -4.13 8.46 13.46
C ALA A 331 -3.03 9.03 12.57
N VAL A 332 -3.39 9.77 11.51
CA VAL A 332 -2.41 10.43 10.62
C VAL A 332 -1.57 11.46 11.38
N ILE A 333 -2.18 12.28 12.22
CA ILE A 333 -1.46 13.28 13.03
C ILE A 333 -0.48 12.59 13.99
N SER A 334 -0.93 11.55 14.70
CA SER A 334 -0.13 10.83 15.68
C SER A 334 1.05 10.08 15.05
N SER A 335 0.89 9.56 13.82
CA SER A 335 1.97 8.88 13.09
C SER A 335 3.13 9.82 12.73
N GLY A 336 2.86 11.12 12.61
CA GLY A 336 3.83 12.11 12.16
C GLY A 336 4.08 12.09 10.65
N ALA A 337 3.22 11.43 9.85
CA ALA A 337 3.29 11.44 8.39
C ALA A 337 3.46 12.84 7.83
N GLN A 338 4.26 13.01 6.77
CA GLN A 338 4.49 14.31 6.13
C GLN A 338 3.24 14.80 5.40
N TRP A 339 2.49 13.90 4.78
CA TRP A 339 1.29 14.25 4.02
C TRP A 339 0.07 13.47 4.49
N ALA A 340 -1.08 14.15 4.49
CA ALA A 340 -2.38 13.53 4.70
C ALA A 340 -3.10 13.43 3.35
N LEU A 341 -3.68 12.28 3.06
CA LEU A 341 -4.39 12.00 1.82
C LEU A 341 -5.89 11.83 2.12
N VAL A 342 -6.73 12.73 1.65
CA VAL A 342 -8.17 12.58 1.78
C VAL A 342 -8.64 11.52 0.78
N CYS A 343 -9.12 10.43 1.25
CA CYS A 343 -9.76 9.37 0.47
C CYS A 343 -11.27 9.44 0.70
N SER A 344 -11.98 10.12 -0.21
CA SER A 344 -11.59 10.82 -1.43
C SER A 344 -12.22 12.20 -1.51
N TRP A 345 -11.87 13.01 -2.54
CA TRP A 345 -12.67 14.19 -2.87
C TRP A 345 -14.05 13.75 -3.39
N ASN A 346 -14.09 12.86 -4.39
CA ASN A 346 -15.32 12.56 -5.15
C ASN A 346 -15.44 11.11 -5.65
N GLU A 347 -14.97 10.09 -4.89
CA GLU A 347 -15.25 8.70 -5.24
C GLU A 347 -16.66 8.30 -4.79
N TRP A 348 -17.65 8.65 -5.62
CA TRP A 348 -19.06 8.42 -5.36
C TRP A 348 -19.46 6.94 -5.35
N HIS A 349 -18.78 6.08 -6.13
CA HIS A 349 -19.07 4.65 -6.18
C HIS A 349 -18.74 3.95 -4.87
N GLU A 350 -17.75 4.45 -4.15
CA GLU A 350 -17.29 3.91 -2.89
C GLU A 350 -17.82 4.67 -1.66
N GLY A 351 -18.57 5.75 -1.87
CA GLY A 351 -19.11 6.55 -0.78
C GLY A 351 -18.03 7.10 0.15
N THR A 352 -16.84 7.44 -0.39
CA THR A 352 -15.72 8.01 0.37
C THR A 352 -15.59 9.52 0.19
N GLU A 353 -16.45 10.12 -0.62
CA GLU A 353 -16.38 11.53 -0.99
C GLU A 353 -16.51 12.46 0.21
N ILE A 354 -15.76 13.57 0.17
CA ILE A 354 -15.97 14.75 1.03
C ILE A 354 -16.61 15.92 0.27
N GLU A 355 -16.70 15.81 -1.07
CA GLU A 355 -17.44 16.75 -1.89
C GLU A 355 -18.88 16.86 -1.38
N PRO A 356 -19.47 18.08 -1.33
CA PRO A 356 -20.80 18.24 -0.78
C PRO A 356 -21.86 17.37 -1.44
N SER A 357 -22.60 16.62 -0.62
CA SER A 357 -23.71 15.75 -1.00
C SER A 357 -25.05 16.27 -0.46
N ARG A 358 -26.15 15.74 -0.95
CA ARG A 358 -27.48 16.04 -0.39
C ARG A 358 -27.67 15.46 1.00
N GLU A 359 -26.91 14.41 1.36
CA GLU A 359 -26.94 13.74 2.67
C GLU A 359 -26.22 14.56 3.73
N TYR A 360 -25.05 15.10 3.39
CA TYR A 360 -24.15 15.71 4.38
C TYR A 360 -23.91 17.22 4.19
N GLY A 361 -24.40 17.82 3.09
CA GLY A 361 -24.09 19.22 2.77
C GLY A 361 -22.59 19.47 2.77
N TYR A 362 -22.15 20.53 3.40
CA TYR A 362 -20.73 20.94 3.52
C TYR A 362 -20.01 20.35 4.74
N ARG A 363 -20.61 19.40 5.44
CA ARG A 363 -20.09 18.87 6.70
C ARG A 363 -18.65 18.39 6.58
N TYR A 364 -18.34 17.57 5.57
CA TYR A 364 -17.01 16.97 5.44
C TYR A 364 -15.95 17.95 4.93
N THR A 365 -16.29 18.90 4.11
CA THR A 365 -15.37 20.01 3.76
C THR A 365 -15.05 20.89 4.97
N ASN A 366 -16.03 21.17 5.85
CA ASN A 366 -15.81 21.91 7.10
C ASN A 366 -14.95 21.11 8.11
N LEU A 367 -15.19 19.81 8.26
CA LEU A 367 -14.34 18.94 9.08
C LEU A 367 -12.92 18.87 8.50
N THR A 368 -12.78 18.84 7.17
CA THR A 368 -11.48 18.87 6.51
C THR A 368 -10.74 20.15 6.84
N LEU A 369 -11.36 21.34 6.75
CA LEU A 369 -10.75 22.61 7.14
C LEU A 369 -10.24 22.59 8.58
N PHE A 370 -11.04 22.10 9.52
CA PHE A 370 -10.64 21.95 10.92
C PHE A 370 -9.38 21.09 11.08
N TRP A 371 -9.37 19.92 10.44
CA TRP A 371 -8.27 18.97 10.58
C TRP A 371 -7.02 19.39 9.80
N THR A 372 -7.15 19.97 8.61
CA THR A 372 -6.02 20.49 7.82
C THR A 372 -5.29 21.58 8.58
N THR A 373 -6.05 22.47 9.25
CA THR A 373 -5.48 23.50 10.10
C THR A 373 -4.67 22.89 11.25
N LYS A 374 -5.21 21.88 11.93
CA LYS A 374 -4.51 21.15 12.99
C LYS A 374 -3.27 20.42 12.47
N PHE A 375 -3.42 19.67 11.39
CA PHE A 375 -2.32 18.88 10.81
C PHE A 375 -1.14 19.75 10.41
N LYS A 376 -1.40 20.89 9.76
CA LYS A 376 -0.35 21.81 9.31
C LYS A 376 0.29 22.60 10.46
N SER A 377 -0.43 22.85 11.56
CA SER A 377 0.10 23.54 12.73
C SER A 377 1.05 22.67 13.59
N VAL A 378 0.96 21.36 13.49
CA VAL A 378 1.81 20.41 14.26
C VAL A 378 3.29 20.42 13.78
N GLY A 379 3.61 21.02 12.65
CA GLY A 379 4.95 21.00 12.04
C GLY A 379 6.08 21.71 12.81
N ALA A 380 5.77 22.56 13.78
CA ALA A 380 6.80 23.31 14.53
C ALA A 380 7.09 22.74 15.93
N THR A 381 6.17 21.98 16.52
CA THR A 381 6.26 21.54 17.92
C THR A 381 6.58 20.04 18.08
N SER A 382 6.25 19.21 17.07
CA SER A 382 6.42 17.75 17.18
C SER A 382 7.88 17.26 17.04
N GLN A 383 8.74 18.02 16.37
CA GLN A 383 10.18 17.66 16.30
C GLN A 383 10.88 17.74 17.68
N ARG A 384 10.37 18.56 18.61
CA ARG A 384 10.89 18.63 19.98
C ARG A 384 10.37 17.49 20.87
N LEU A 385 9.16 17.00 20.64
CA LEU A 385 8.56 15.92 21.44
C LEU A 385 9.10 14.53 21.05
N SER A 386 9.37 14.28 19.75
CA SER A 386 9.93 13.01 19.30
C SER A 386 11.38 12.79 19.77
N LYS A 387 12.18 13.85 19.90
CA LYS A 387 13.55 13.74 20.42
C LYS A 387 13.61 13.45 21.93
N VAL A 388 12.63 13.91 22.69
CA VAL A 388 12.56 13.69 24.15
C VAL A 388 12.11 12.27 24.51
N TRP A 389 11.31 11.61 23.65
CA TRP A 389 10.83 10.24 23.89
C TRP A 389 11.90 9.17 23.62
N LEU A 390 12.73 9.34 22.60
CA LEU A 390 13.79 8.39 22.23
C LEU A 390 14.98 8.38 23.20
N GLU A 391 15.18 9.43 24.00
CA GLU A 391 16.30 9.55 24.92
C GLU A 391 16.02 9.03 26.36
N LYS A 392 14.79 8.62 26.70
CA LYS A 392 14.40 8.29 28.10
C LYS A 392 13.67 6.97 28.33
N GLN A 393 13.63 6.05 27.36
CA GLN A 393 13.15 4.71 27.68
C GLN A 393 14.30 3.84 28.20
N PRO A 394 14.15 3.16 29.35
CA PRO A 394 15.09 2.12 29.75
C PRO A 394 15.13 1.08 28.62
N SER A 395 16.33 0.53 28.33
CA SER A 395 16.49 -0.52 27.32
C SER A 395 15.59 -1.70 27.70
N ILE A 396 14.48 -1.86 26.98
CA ILE A 396 13.62 -3.04 27.13
C ILE A 396 14.43 -4.22 26.59
N GLU A 397 14.70 -5.22 27.43
CA GLU A 397 15.45 -6.41 27.03
C GLU A 397 14.53 -7.56 26.62
N GLU A 398 13.27 -7.51 27.02
CA GLU A 398 12.26 -8.53 26.69
C GLU A 398 10.89 -7.93 26.42
N VAL A 399 10.13 -8.60 25.56
CA VAL A 399 8.70 -8.37 25.35
C VAL A 399 7.96 -9.68 25.59
N TYR A 400 6.69 -9.61 26.06
CA TYR A 400 5.95 -10.81 26.39
C TYR A 400 4.44 -10.64 26.25
N THR A 401 3.74 -11.78 26.15
CA THR A 401 2.29 -11.87 26.33
C THR A 401 1.91 -13.09 27.16
N THR A 402 0.99 -12.91 28.09
CA THR A 402 0.28 -13.99 28.78
C THR A 402 -1.06 -14.24 28.12
N LEU A 403 -1.38 -15.48 27.86
CA LEU A 403 -2.54 -15.90 27.09
C LEU A 403 -3.65 -16.41 28.01
N GLY A 404 -4.87 -15.96 27.77
CA GLY A 404 -6.00 -16.32 28.60
C GLY A 404 -7.33 -15.86 28.02
N GLU A 405 -8.30 -15.64 28.87
CA GLU A 405 -9.60 -15.04 28.52
C GLU A 405 -9.35 -13.65 27.92
N GLU A 406 -8.52 -12.86 28.59
CA GLU A 406 -7.89 -11.65 28.09
C GLU A 406 -6.39 -11.85 28.04
N ASN A 407 -5.77 -11.55 26.89
CA ASN A 407 -4.33 -11.58 26.76
C ASN A 407 -3.74 -10.31 27.37
N LYS A 408 -2.65 -10.44 28.15
CA LYS A 408 -1.96 -9.32 28.80
C LYS A 408 -0.47 -9.40 28.51
N GLY A 409 0.11 -8.31 28.04
CA GLY A 409 1.53 -8.32 27.69
C GLY A 409 2.14 -6.94 27.56
N LEU A 410 3.42 -6.93 27.28
CA LEU A 410 4.21 -5.74 26.97
C LEU A 410 4.96 -5.99 25.67
N GLY A 411 4.68 -5.21 24.63
CA GLY A 411 5.39 -5.23 23.37
C GLY A 411 5.30 -6.53 22.55
N LEU A 412 4.40 -7.46 22.93
CA LEU A 412 4.10 -8.68 22.17
C LEU A 412 2.59 -8.91 22.16
N LEU A 413 2.01 -8.99 20.95
CA LEU A 413 0.58 -9.18 20.75
C LEU A 413 0.31 -10.52 20.06
N GLN A 414 -0.65 -11.29 20.59
CA GLN A 414 -1.22 -12.41 19.85
C GLN A 414 -2.32 -11.89 18.93
N VAL A 415 -2.27 -12.26 17.64
CA VAL A 415 -3.18 -11.81 16.59
C VAL A 415 -4.06 -12.97 16.13
N GLU A 416 -5.38 -12.75 16.08
CA GLU A 416 -6.34 -13.68 15.50
C GLU A 416 -6.46 -13.45 13.99
N TRP A 417 -6.12 -14.45 13.18
CA TRP A 417 -6.21 -14.40 11.72
C TRP A 417 -7.11 -15.54 11.20
N GLU A 418 -7.35 -15.61 9.90
CA GLU A 418 -8.27 -16.55 9.25
C GLU A 418 -7.99 -18.01 9.60
N ASP A 419 -6.72 -18.44 9.52
CA ASP A 419 -6.23 -19.79 9.81
C ASP A 419 -5.55 -19.89 11.18
N GLY A 420 -5.56 -18.82 11.96
CA GLY A 420 -4.94 -18.68 13.27
C GLY A 420 -5.94 -18.27 14.34
N LYS A 421 -7.03 -19.03 14.49
CA LYS A 421 -8.01 -18.83 15.57
C LYS A 421 -7.63 -19.59 16.81
N THR A 422 -7.92 -18.99 17.96
CA THR A 422 -7.65 -19.61 19.27
C THR A 422 -8.82 -19.43 20.21
N GLU A 423 -8.94 -20.30 21.21
CA GLU A 423 -9.91 -20.14 22.27
C GLU A 423 -9.26 -20.18 23.67
N PRO A 424 -9.74 -19.38 24.62
CA PRO A 424 -9.23 -19.40 25.97
C PRO A 424 -9.64 -20.67 26.69
N VAL A 425 -8.76 -21.18 27.54
CA VAL A 425 -9.01 -22.39 28.32
C VAL A 425 -8.25 -22.32 29.65
N LYS A 426 -8.78 -22.94 30.68
CA LYS A 426 -8.09 -23.06 31.97
C LYS A 426 -7.60 -24.50 32.17
N VAL A 427 -6.28 -24.68 32.28
CA VAL A 427 -5.62 -25.99 32.40
C VAL A 427 -4.74 -25.99 33.63
N ALA A 428 -4.84 -26.99 34.48
CA ALA A 428 -4.07 -27.14 35.72
C ALA A 428 -3.97 -25.82 36.54
N GLY A 429 -5.08 -25.11 36.64
CA GLY A 429 -5.19 -23.86 37.42
C GLY A 429 -4.72 -22.59 36.71
N MET A 430 -4.07 -22.67 35.52
CA MET A 430 -3.60 -21.51 34.75
C MET A 430 -4.46 -21.27 33.52
N TRP A 431 -4.59 -19.99 33.15
CA TRP A 431 -5.18 -19.60 31.88
C TRP A 431 -4.18 -19.85 30.73
N ALA A 432 -4.73 -20.26 29.62
CA ALA A 432 -4.01 -20.51 28.39
C ALA A 432 -4.93 -20.26 27.17
N ARG A 433 -4.38 -20.33 25.99
CA ARG A 433 -5.14 -20.46 24.74
C ARG A 433 -4.72 -21.73 24.00
N LYS A 434 -5.66 -22.32 23.28
CA LYS A 434 -5.40 -23.45 22.37
C LYS A 434 -5.80 -23.09 20.94
N PRO A 435 -5.16 -23.68 19.91
CA PRO A 435 -5.55 -23.46 18.53
C PRO A 435 -6.92 -24.07 18.24
N VAL A 436 -7.64 -23.48 17.30
CA VAL A 436 -8.91 -23.97 16.76
C VAL A 436 -8.73 -24.25 15.28
N LYS A 437 -9.13 -25.44 14.84
CA LYS A 437 -9.11 -25.77 13.42
C LYS A 437 -10.14 -24.94 12.67
N THR A 438 -9.70 -24.24 11.63
CA THR A 438 -10.56 -23.38 10.81
C THR A 438 -10.86 -24.01 9.45
N LYS A 439 -11.81 -23.45 8.72
CA LYS A 439 -12.12 -23.86 7.33
C LYS A 439 -10.93 -23.68 6.35
N PHE A 440 -9.94 -22.89 6.73
CA PHE A 440 -8.72 -22.65 5.94
C PHE A 440 -7.64 -23.72 6.14
N GLY A 441 -7.87 -24.71 7.01
CA GLY A 441 -7.06 -25.90 7.17
C GLY A 441 -5.84 -25.76 8.10
N GLY A 442 -5.40 -24.56 8.42
CA GLY A 442 -4.28 -24.28 9.32
C GLY A 442 -4.69 -24.33 10.80
N MET A 443 -3.73 -24.57 11.68
CA MET A 443 -3.82 -24.38 13.12
C MET A 443 -2.62 -23.58 13.57
N TYR A 444 -2.78 -22.23 13.63
CA TYR A 444 -1.70 -21.32 13.94
C TYR A 444 -2.08 -20.39 15.10
N MET A 445 -1.07 -19.81 15.71
CA MET A 445 -1.19 -18.73 16.67
C MET A 445 -0.14 -17.67 16.29
N TYR A 446 -0.59 -16.54 15.79
CA TYR A 446 0.26 -15.47 15.25
C TYR A 446 0.66 -14.47 16.32
N PHE A 447 1.88 -13.94 16.21
CA PHE A 447 2.44 -12.97 17.15
C PHE A 447 3.12 -11.83 16.42
N ASP A 448 2.82 -10.63 16.90
CA ASP A 448 3.33 -9.35 16.41
C ASP A 448 4.18 -8.71 17.52
N ILE A 449 5.45 -8.47 17.22
CA ILE A 449 6.42 -7.84 18.13
C ILE A 449 6.37 -6.34 17.92
N ASP A 450 6.39 -5.55 19.00
CA ASP A 450 6.47 -4.09 18.92
C ASP A 450 7.70 -3.64 18.12
N ASP A 451 7.47 -2.89 17.04
CA ASP A 451 8.53 -2.43 16.12
C ASP A 451 9.62 -1.60 16.80
N ASN A 452 9.31 -0.95 17.93
CA ASN A 452 10.31 -0.25 18.72
C ASN A 452 11.25 -1.21 19.46
N PHE A 453 10.84 -2.47 19.63
CA PHE A 453 11.68 -3.51 20.20
C PHE A 453 12.52 -4.19 19.12
N LEU A 454 11.91 -4.73 18.06
CA LEU A 454 12.60 -5.40 16.94
C LEU A 454 11.81 -5.17 15.65
N PHE A 455 12.43 -4.60 14.62
CA PHE A 455 11.82 -4.43 13.31
C PHE A 455 12.88 -4.37 12.21
N ALA A 456 12.61 -5.06 11.07
CA ALA A 456 13.49 -5.14 9.91
C ALA A 456 14.95 -5.34 10.31
N CYS A 457 15.18 -6.39 11.12
CA CYS A 457 16.45 -6.64 11.75
C CYS A 457 17.56 -6.93 10.73
N PRO A 458 18.80 -6.46 10.94
CA PRO A 458 19.92 -6.79 10.06
C PRO A 458 20.27 -8.28 10.10
N ASN A 459 20.92 -8.77 9.02
CA ASN A 459 21.44 -10.13 8.95
C ASN A 459 22.32 -10.43 10.19
N GLY A 460 22.15 -11.64 10.72
CA GLY A 460 22.88 -12.08 11.92
C GLY A 460 22.21 -11.71 13.23
N THR A 461 21.06 -11.05 13.21
CA THR A 461 20.27 -10.81 14.43
C THR A 461 19.76 -12.12 14.99
N GLU A 462 20.01 -12.36 16.28
CA GLU A 462 19.58 -13.54 17.02
C GLU A 462 18.62 -13.14 18.15
N VAL A 463 17.57 -13.94 18.38
CA VAL A 463 16.61 -13.74 19.48
C VAL A 463 16.23 -15.08 20.10
N ASN A 464 15.82 -15.03 21.36
CA ASN A 464 15.20 -16.19 22.01
C ASN A 464 13.68 -15.98 22.11
N VAL A 465 12.91 -16.99 21.68
CA VAL A 465 11.46 -17.06 21.88
C VAL A 465 11.16 -18.18 22.86
N THR A 466 10.72 -17.85 24.06
CA THR A 466 10.38 -18.81 25.10
C THR A 466 8.86 -18.98 25.17
N ILE A 467 8.40 -20.23 25.04
CA ILE A 467 6.99 -20.60 25.07
C ILE A 467 6.71 -21.44 26.32
N THR A 468 5.75 -21.02 27.13
CA THR A 468 5.21 -21.80 28.23
C THR A 468 4.00 -22.59 27.77
N PHE A 469 4.10 -23.90 27.79
CA PHE A 469 3.04 -24.82 27.32
C PHE A 469 2.74 -25.93 28.33
N TYR A 470 1.54 -26.49 28.26
CA TYR A 470 1.18 -27.64 29.08
C TYR A 470 1.52 -28.95 28.36
N ASP A 471 2.41 -29.76 28.95
CA ASP A 471 2.96 -30.96 28.34
C ASP A 471 2.07 -32.18 28.65
N ASN A 472 0.99 -32.34 27.90
CA ASN A 472 -0.05 -33.36 28.11
C ASN A 472 -0.02 -34.52 27.11
N ALA A 473 0.91 -34.54 26.15
CA ALA A 473 0.99 -35.55 25.10
C ALA A 473 2.43 -36.00 24.79
N ILE A 474 2.58 -37.16 24.17
CA ILE A 474 3.87 -37.68 23.68
C ILE A 474 3.96 -37.41 22.17
N GLY A 475 5.12 -36.99 21.69
CA GLY A 475 5.39 -36.75 20.26
C GLY A 475 5.45 -35.27 19.87
N PRO A 476 5.60 -34.97 18.59
CA PRO A 476 5.71 -33.60 18.13
C PRO A 476 4.39 -32.82 18.35
N LEU A 477 4.48 -31.66 18.97
CA LEU A 477 3.33 -30.82 19.35
C LEU A 477 3.19 -29.60 18.46
N PHE A 478 4.25 -28.80 18.38
CA PHE A 478 4.27 -27.51 17.66
C PHE A 478 5.70 -27.11 17.28
N ARG A 479 5.82 -26.18 16.36
CA ARG A 479 7.06 -25.49 16.01
C ARG A 479 6.81 -24.01 15.86
N LEU A 480 7.88 -23.21 15.69
CA LEU A 480 7.78 -21.84 15.20
C LEU A 480 8.03 -21.79 13.69
N ASP A 481 7.22 -21.02 13.00
CA ASP A 481 7.57 -20.43 11.72
C ASP A 481 7.79 -18.95 11.98
N TYR A 482 8.85 -18.33 11.43
CA TYR A 482 9.21 -16.95 11.75
C TYR A 482 9.75 -16.19 10.54
N ASP A 483 9.55 -14.89 10.55
CA ASP A 483 10.04 -13.97 9.53
C ASP A 483 11.58 -13.80 9.66
N SER A 484 12.31 -14.20 8.62
CA SER A 484 13.79 -14.27 8.60
C SER A 484 14.40 -13.63 7.35
N ASN A 485 15.69 -13.27 7.46
CA ASN A 485 16.52 -12.83 6.34
C ASN A 485 17.00 -13.98 5.42
N ASP A 486 16.58 -15.22 5.67
CA ASP A 486 16.98 -16.39 4.89
C ASP A 486 16.11 -16.52 3.62
N LEU A 487 16.56 -15.90 2.54
CA LEU A 487 15.83 -15.91 1.26
C LEU A 487 15.64 -17.32 0.65
N SER A 488 16.34 -18.34 1.13
CA SER A 488 16.17 -19.73 0.69
C SER A 488 15.01 -20.45 1.38
N ALA A 489 14.51 -19.91 2.50
CA ALA A 489 13.39 -20.46 3.23
C ALA A 489 12.03 -20.11 2.58
N THR A 490 10.97 -20.75 3.03
CA THR A 490 9.61 -20.62 2.48
C THR A 490 9.20 -19.14 2.31
N LEU A 491 8.66 -18.80 1.14
CA LEU A 491 8.26 -17.45 0.75
C LEU A 491 9.36 -16.41 1.01
N MET A 492 10.59 -16.69 0.54
CA MET A 492 11.76 -15.82 0.70
C MET A 492 12.04 -15.42 2.16
N GLY A 493 11.87 -16.38 3.05
CA GLY A 493 12.19 -16.22 4.46
C GLY A 493 11.02 -15.84 5.37
N THR A 494 9.86 -15.53 4.83
CA THR A 494 8.68 -15.12 5.62
C THR A 494 8.23 -16.19 6.62
N TYR A 495 8.39 -17.46 6.29
CA TYR A 495 8.01 -18.58 7.17
C TYR A 495 9.17 -19.57 7.30
N LYS A 496 10.27 -19.14 7.92
CA LYS A 496 11.37 -20.05 8.24
C LYS A 496 10.96 -20.93 9.41
N ALA A 497 10.90 -22.23 9.16
CA ALA A 497 10.46 -23.21 10.15
C ALA A 497 11.59 -23.64 11.10
N THR A 498 11.26 -23.83 12.37
CA THR A 498 12.13 -24.47 13.36
C THR A 498 11.84 -25.98 13.46
N GLU A 499 12.62 -26.69 14.28
CA GLU A 499 12.30 -28.05 14.69
C GLU A 499 11.07 -28.08 15.59
N TYR A 500 10.38 -29.24 15.63
CA TYR A 500 9.21 -29.43 16.48
C TYR A 500 9.58 -29.62 17.94
N VAL A 501 8.82 -28.99 18.82
CA VAL A 501 8.82 -29.29 20.26
C VAL A 501 8.16 -30.65 20.49
N VAL A 502 8.87 -31.54 21.16
CA VAL A 502 8.41 -32.91 21.45
C VAL A 502 7.89 -32.97 22.89
N GLY A 503 6.62 -33.31 23.01
CA GLY A 503 5.98 -33.56 24.30
C GLY A 503 6.44 -34.87 24.93
N ARG A 504 6.46 -34.87 26.26
CA ARG A 504 6.87 -36.00 27.10
C ARG A 504 5.74 -36.51 28.02
N LYS A 505 4.56 -35.88 27.93
CA LYS A 505 3.38 -36.17 28.76
C LYS A 505 3.68 -36.10 30.27
N THR A 506 4.40 -35.06 30.67
CA THR A 506 4.69 -34.82 32.09
C THR A 506 3.48 -34.32 32.87
N ASN A 507 2.42 -33.90 32.18
CA ASN A 507 1.23 -33.26 32.72
C ASN A 507 1.55 -32.06 33.64
N THR A 508 2.56 -31.29 33.25
CA THR A 508 3.02 -30.07 33.92
C THR A 508 3.24 -28.94 32.92
N TRP A 509 3.28 -27.72 33.40
CA TRP A 509 3.70 -26.55 32.63
C TRP A 509 5.21 -26.60 32.41
N ARG A 510 5.62 -26.42 31.16
CA ARG A 510 7.03 -26.42 30.74
C ARG A 510 7.35 -25.21 29.91
N ASN A 511 8.59 -24.78 29.96
CA ASN A 511 9.14 -23.77 29.05
C ASN A 511 9.99 -24.46 27.97
N TYR A 512 9.84 -23.97 26.75
CA TYR A 512 10.75 -24.29 25.65
C TYR A 512 11.24 -23.00 25.02
N THR A 513 12.55 -22.88 24.81
CA THR A 513 13.16 -21.71 24.20
C THR A 513 13.71 -22.06 22.81
N PHE A 514 13.22 -21.36 21.82
CA PHE A 514 13.77 -21.37 20.46
C PHE A 514 14.84 -20.29 20.36
N CYS A 515 16.04 -20.63 19.90
CA CYS A 515 17.07 -19.69 19.52
C CYS A 515 16.94 -19.44 18.01
N LEU A 516 16.36 -18.30 17.64
CA LEU A 516 16.14 -17.95 16.26
C LEU A 516 17.32 -17.13 15.72
N SER A 517 17.82 -17.49 14.55
CA SER A 517 18.93 -16.80 13.89
C SER A 517 18.47 -16.12 12.60
N ASN A 518 19.13 -15.01 12.26
CA ASN A 518 18.80 -14.24 11.07
C ASN A 518 17.33 -13.79 11.04
N VAL A 519 16.77 -13.43 12.19
CA VAL A 519 15.42 -12.89 12.24
C VAL A 519 15.35 -11.58 11.47
N TYR A 520 14.23 -11.36 10.78
CA TYR A 520 13.96 -10.11 10.08
C TYR A 520 12.88 -9.31 10.79
N PHE A 521 11.77 -9.93 11.13
CA PHE A 521 10.65 -9.34 11.86
C PHE A 521 10.22 -8.00 11.26
N ALA A 522 9.49 -8.07 10.18
CA ALA A 522 9.05 -6.92 9.39
C ALA A 522 7.58 -7.04 8.97
N ASP A 523 6.78 -7.70 9.80
CA ASP A 523 5.33 -7.86 9.62
C ASP A 523 4.95 -8.60 8.33
N ARG A 524 5.81 -9.49 7.83
CA ARG A 524 5.58 -10.18 6.55
C ARG A 524 4.66 -11.39 6.64
N GLU A 525 4.38 -11.91 7.84
CA GLU A 525 3.47 -13.03 8.03
C GLU A 525 1.99 -12.60 8.00
N ASN A 526 1.09 -13.58 7.90
CA ASN A 526 -0.35 -13.35 7.92
C ASN A 526 -0.78 -12.51 9.14
N GLY A 527 -1.68 -11.55 8.93
CA GLY A 527 -2.12 -10.64 9.97
C GLY A 527 -1.10 -9.56 10.35
N ASN A 528 -0.09 -9.31 9.49
CA ASN A 528 1.02 -8.38 9.73
C ASN A 528 1.75 -8.76 11.02
N THR A 529 2.26 -9.98 11.08
CA THR A 529 2.94 -10.54 12.25
C THR A 529 4.36 -10.99 11.92
N ASP A 530 5.15 -11.29 12.95
CA ASP A 530 6.58 -11.60 12.84
C ASP A 530 6.90 -13.08 12.97
N PHE A 531 6.05 -13.80 13.70
CA PHE A 531 6.16 -15.25 13.82
C PHE A 531 4.84 -15.88 14.22
N ARG A 532 4.73 -17.19 14.00
CA ARG A 532 3.59 -17.99 14.44
C ARG A 532 4.03 -19.28 15.10
N ILE A 533 3.19 -19.79 15.98
CA ILE A 533 3.24 -21.18 16.44
C ILE A 533 2.39 -22.02 15.50
N ALA A 534 3.00 -23.02 14.85
CA ALA A 534 2.33 -23.97 13.97
C ALA A 534 2.07 -25.27 14.74
N PHE A 535 0.80 -25.62 14.94
CA PHE A 535 0.39 -26.77 15.73
C PHE A 535 0.08 -27.99 14.87
N LEU A 536 0.39 -29.16 15.39
CA LEU A 536 0.01 -30.45 14.79
C LEU A 536 -1.31 -31.01 15.35
N THR A 537 -1.77 -30.49 16.47
CA THR A 537 -3.00 -30.93 17.17
C THR A 537 -3.66 -29.79 17.92
N GLU A 538 -4.99 -29.84 18.08
CA GLU A 538 -5.76 -28.84 18.83
C GLU A 538 -5.54 -28.91 20.35
N ASN A 539 -4.94 -29.97 20.86
CA ASN A 539 -4.79 -30.19 22.30
C ASN A 539 -3.44 -29.70 22.84
N VAL A 540 -2.98 -28.57 22.32
CA VAL A 540 -1.79 -27.86 22.83
C VAL A 540 -2.22 -26.57 23.49
N TYR A 541 -1.76 -26.32 24.69
CA TYR A 541 -2.16 -25.18 25.52
C TYR A 541 -0.95 -24.29 25.78
N ILE A 542 -1.04 -23.04 25.36
CA ILE A 542 0.02 -22.03 25.51
C ILE A 542 -0.46 -20.97 26.52
N SER A 543 0.33 -20.72 27.57
CA SER A 543 -0.02 -19.73 28.60
C SER A 543 0.80 -18.46 28.53
N LYS A 544 2.03 -18.51 27.99
CA LYS A 544 2.91 -17.34 27.90
C LYS A 544 3.89 -17.48 26.74
N VAL A 545 4.18 -16.35 26.09
CA VAL A 545 5.25 -16.22 25.10
C VAL A 545 6.11 -15.03 25.48
N VAL A 546 7.42 -15.19 25.42
CA VAL A 546 8.44 -14.16 25.73
C VAL A 546 9.45 -14.11 24.62
N VAL A 547 9.79 -12.91 24.15
CA VAL A 547 10.87 -12.67 23.19
C VAL A 547 11.94 -11.84 23.86
N THR A 548 13.21 -12.31 23.80
CA THR A 548 14.37 -11.62 24.36
C THR A 548 15.46 -11.43 23.32
N LYS A 549 16.13 -10.28 23.34
CA LYS A 549 17.33 -10.07 22.51
C LYS A 549 18.44 -11.00 22.98
N PHE A 550 19.13 -11.62 22.03
CA PHE A 550 20.30 -12.42 22.36
C PHE A 550 21.49 -11.49 22.66
N SER A 551 21.86 -11.34 23.92
CA SER A 551 23.13 -10.69 24.27
C SER A 551 24.22 -11.74 24.40
N ARG A 552 25.18 -11.78 23.49
CA ARG A 552 26.44 -12.49 23.77
C ARG A 552 27.07 -11.76 24.93
N LYS A 553 27.00 -12.35 26.13
CA LYS A 553 27.90 -11.92 27.18
C LYS A 553 29.31 -12.21 26.68
N GLY A 554 30.08 -11.13 26.39
CA GLY A 554 31.47 -11.17 26.00
C GLY A 554 32.36 -11.83 27.06
#